data_3ec92ea012244101cc956fd23681a78e
#
_entry.id   3ec92ea012244101cc956fd23681a78e
#
_cell.length_a   1.000
_cell.length_b   1.000
_cell.length_c   1.000
_cell.angle_alpha   90.00
_cell.angle_beta   90.00
_cell.angle_gamma   90.00
#
_symmetry.space_group_name_H-M   'P 1'
#
loop_
_entity.id
_entity.type
_entity.pdbx_description
1 polymer ?
#
loop_
_entity_poly.entity_id
_entity_poly.type
_entity_poly.pdbx_seq_one_letter_code
_entity_poly.pdbx_strand_id
1 'polypeptide(L)'
;MASEGKRVVFTGGSGKAGRHAIPYLLSKGHSVLNLDLVEFPQDHVPKGKQVFTLKTDLTQSGQVFNALTTHFNFEGYEDGQPQAPPDVVIHFAAFARNLLVPDNECFTANVTSTYNVIEAASKLGVKKIIIASSETTYGVCFSEGKTDYQQFPLEEDTYDRDPMDSYALSKLCGERTARTFSRRYGSDIYSLIIGNVIEPHEYERDFPNHVNKPETRRRNAWSYIDARDLGQICDLCIQKSGLGFQVFNATNDTITTKEPTKEFLAKWEPNTKITRKLGEFEAPLSNRKIRELLGFKEEHNWRRYYKP
;
A
#
# COMPACT_ATOMS: atom_id res chain seq x y z
N MET A 1 21.44 -13.65 -10.20
CA MET A 1 21.00 -13.18 -11.52
C MET A 1 20.07 -12.01 -11.27
N ALA A 2 20.29 -10.82 -11.87
CA ALA A 2 19.35 -9.72 -11.80
C ALA A 2 18.01 -10.20 -12.40
N SER A 3 16.89 -9.97 -11.72
CA SER A 3 15.58 -10.28 -12.27
C SER A 3 15.36 -9.44 -13.53
N GLU A 4 14.87 -10.06 -14.57
CA GLU A 4 14.46 -9.34 -15.78
C GLU A 4 13.40 -8.28 -15.42
N GLY A 5 13.61 -7.03 -15.91
CA GLY A 5 12.70 -5.93 -15.63
C GLY A 5 11.29 -6.24 -16.11
N LYS A 6 10.28 -5.83 -15.34
CA LYS A 6 8.86 -6.06 -15.63
C LYS A 6 8.19 -4.79 -16.14
N ARG A 7 7.20 -4.94 -17.01
CA ARG A 7 6.29 -3.87 -17.42
C ARG A 7 5.19 -3.74 -16.37
N VAL A 8 5.21 -2.64 -15.62
CA VAL A 8 4.32 -2.38 -14.48
C VAL A 8 3.37 -1.23 -14.83
N VAL A 9 2.09 -1.47 -14.76
CA VAL A 9 1.09 -0.38 -14.70
C VAL A 9 0.88 -0.04 -13.23
N PHE A 10 1.13 1.22 -12.89
CA PHE A 10 0.94 1.75 -11.55
C PHE A 10 -0.20 2.78 -11.55
N THR A 11 -1.25 2.56 -10.78
CA THR A 11 -2.33 3.55 -10.65
C THR A 11 -2.19 4.35 -9.36
N GLY A 12 -2.46 5.65 -9.42
CA GLY A 12 -2.28 6.53 -8.26
C GLY A 12 -0.80 6.85 -7.98
N GLY A 13 0.05 6.75 -9.00
CA GLY A 13 1.49 6.96 -8.87
C GLY A 13 1.88 8.38 -8.51
N SER A 14 1.08 9.37 -8.86
CA SER A 14 1.32 10.78 -8.53
C SER A 14 1.01 11.11 -7.06
N GLY A 15 0.38 10.20 -6.33
CA GLY A 15 0.07 10.35 -4.91
C GLY A 15 1.27 10.13 -3.98
N LYS A 16 1.06 10.37 -2.67
CA LYS A 16 2.09 10.32 -1.62
C LYS A 16 2.91 9.00 -1.63
N ALA A 17 2.26 7.85 -1.75
CA ALA A 17 2.94 6.55 -1.77
C ALA A 17 3.61 6.29 -3.13
N GLY A 18 2.90 6.57 -4.23
CA GLY A 18 3.35 6.25 -5.59
C GLY A 18 4.59 7.02 -6.02
N ARG A 19 4.71 8.30 -5.65
CA ARG A 19 5.87 9.14 -6.01
C ARG A 19 7.20 8.68 -5.38
N HIS A 20 7.15 7.77 -4.41
CA HIS A 20 8.32 7.10 -3.85
C HIS A 20 8.46 5.65 -4.30
N ALA A 21 7.34 4.95 -4.50
CA ALA A 21 7.35 3.55 -4.97
C ALA A 21 7.82 3.44 -6.43
N ILE A 22 7.35 4.32 -7.32
CA ILE A 22 7.74 4.29 -8.74
C ILE A 22 9.26 4.47 -8.93
N PRO A 23 9.94 5.47 -8.33
CA PRO A 23 11.40 5.59 -8.43
C PRO A 23 12.15 4.35 -7.94
N TYR A 24 11.67 3.72 -6.88
CA TYR A 24 12.24 2.46 -6.38
C TYR A 24 12.13 1.35 -7.45
N LEU A 25 10.95 1.15 -8.03
CA LEU A 25 10.72 0.16 -9.08
C LEU A 25 11.59 0.41 -10.31
N LEU A 26 11.73 1.67 -10.75
CA LEU A 26 12.63 2.06 -11.84
C LEU A 26 14.08 1.74 -11.53
N SER A 27 14.52 1.90 -10.26
CA SER A 27 15.88 1.54 -9.82
C SER A 27 16.14 0.03 -9.86
N LYS A 28 15.10 -0.78 -9.79
CA LYS A 28 15.16 -2.25 -9.93
C LYS A 28 15.07 -2.73 -11.39
N GLY A 29 15.00 -1.79 -12.34
CA GLY A 29 14.98 -2.09 -13.77
C GLY A 29 13.58 -2.33 -14.35
N HIS A 30 12.52 -2.09 -13.60
CA HIS A 30 11.16 -2.17 -14.13
C HIS A 30 10.87 -0.95 -15.03
N SER A 31 9.97 -1.14 -16.01
CA SER A 31 9.34 -0.05 -16.77
C SER A 31 7.99 0.25 -16.17
N VAL A 32 7.66 1.53 -15.95
CA VAL A 32 6.42 1.91 -15.27
C VAL A 32 5.60 2.87 -16.13
N LEU A 33 4.33 2.54 -16.36
CA LEU A 33 3.31 3.46 -16.85
C LEU A 33 2.44 3.89 -15.66
N ASN A 34 2.34 5.20 -15.42
CA ASN A 34 1.47 5.74 -14.39
C ASN A 34 0.06 5.99 -14.94
N LEU A 35 -0.97 5.48 -14.27
CA LEU A 35 -2.37 5.84 -14.52
C LEU A 35 -2.86 6.72 -13.38
N ASP A 36 -3.13 7.97 -13.66
CA ASP A 36 -3.56 8.95 -12.66
C ASP A 36 -4.41 10.04 -13.31
N LEU A 37 -5.08 10.86 -12.53
CA LEU A 37 -5.74 12.08 -13.00
C LEU A 37 -4.77 13.27 -13.06
N VAL A 38 -3.61 13.15 -12.41
CA VAL A 38 -2.58 14.18 -12.29
C VAL A 38 -1.25 13.63 -12.79
N GLU A 39 -0.46 14.47 -13.46
CA GLU A 39 0.87 14.11 -13.95
C GLU A 39 1.79 13.67 -12.82
N PHE A 40 2.68 12.71 -13.13
CA PHE A 40 3.71 12.28 -12.18
C PHE A 40 4.69 13.42 -11.91
N PRO A 41 5.05 13.72 -10.65
CA PRO A 41 5.96 14.82 -10.32
C PRO A 41 7.38 14.52 -10.84
N GLN A 42 7.86 15.35 -11.77
CA GLN A 42 9.09 15.11 -12.51
C GLN A 42 10.36 15.21 -11.64
N ASP A 43 10.32 15.92 -10.53
CA ASP A 43 11.39 16.02 -9.54
C ASP A 43 11.62 14.70 -8.77
N HIS A 44 10.67 13.78 -8.82
CA HIS A 44 10.80 12.42 -8.28
C HIS A 44 11.33 11.40 -9.31
N VAL A 45 11.44 11.76 -10.59
CA VAL A 45 11.94 10.84 -11.62
C VAL A 45 13.46 10.70 -11.51
N PRO A 46 14.01 9.47 -11.37
CA PRO A 46 15.45 9.27 -11.32
C PRO A 46 16.14 9.73 -12.60
N LYS A 47 17.36 10.27 -12.48
CA LYS A 47 18.14 10.75 -13.62
C LYS A 47 18.27 9.66 -14.71
N GLY A 48 17.96 10.01 -15.95
CA GLY A 48 18.02 9.09 -17.10
C GLY A 48 16.87 8.07 -17.16
N LYS A 49 15.82 8.25 -16.36
CA LYS A 49 14.57 7.48 -16.42
C LYS A 49 13.43 8.38 -16.89
N GLN A 50 12.33 7.75 -17.30
CA GLN A 50 11.09 8.42 -17.69
C GLN A 50 9.90 7.77 -17.02
N VAL A 51 8.89 8.56 -16.70
CA VAL A 51 7.58 8.10 -16.22
C VAL A 51 6.53 8.82 -17.03
N PHE A 52 5.80 8.09 -17.83
CA PHE A 52 4.65 8.64 -18.56
C PHE A 52 3.40 8.49 -17.71
N THR A 53 2.56 9.50 -17.73
CA THR A 53 1.23 9.46 -17.13
C THR A 53 0.18 9.42 -18.21
N LEU A 54 -0.62 8.35 -18.20
CA LEU A 54 -1.84 8.31 -18.99
C LEU A 54 -3.01 8.70 -18.09
N LYS A 55 -3.63 9.84 -18.38
CA LYS A 55 -4.82 10.30 -17.65
C LYS A 55 -5.96 9.30 -17.82
N THR A 56 -6.37 8.71 -16.70
CA THR A 56 -7.33 7.61 -16.71
C THR A 56 -8.29 7.76 -15.53
N ASP A 57 -9.58 7.88 -15.82
CA ASP A 57 -10.63 7.75 -14.81
C ASP A 57 -10.90 6.25 -14.59
N LEU A 58 -10.44 5.72 -13.47
CA LEU A 58 -10.54 4.30 -13.16
C LEU A 58 -11.97 3.85 -12.80
N THR A 59 -12.89 4.79 -12.59
CA THR A 59 -14.31 4.46 -12.45
C THR A 59 -14.96 4.09 -13.79
N GLN A 60 -14.29 4.37 -14.90
CA GLN A 60 -14.71 4.08 -16.27
C GLN A 60 -14.01 2.81 -16.79
N SER A 61 -14.69 1.66 -16.77
CA SER A 61 -14.10 0.37 -17.15
C SER A 61 -13.48 0.36 -18.54
N GLY A 62 -14.09 1.05 -19.51
CA GLY A 62 -13.53 1.17 -20.89
C GLY A 62 -12.18 1.87 -20.92
N GLN A 63 -11.98 2.93 -20.12
CA GLN A 63 -10.68 3.58 -19.98
C GLN A 63 -9.64 2.65 -19.36
N VAL A 64 -10.03 1.88 -18.35
CA VAL A 64 -9.12 0.93 -17.70
C VAL A 64 -8.65 -0.16 -18.65
N PHE A 65 -9.55 -0.78 -19.42
CA PHE A 65 -9.18 -1.79 -20.42
C PHE A 65 -8.24 -1.21 -21.48
N ASN A 66 -8.52 -0.02 -21.99
CA ASN A 66 -7.65 0.66 -22.97
C ASN A 66 -6.27 0.95 -22.39
N ALA A 67 -6.21 1.51 -21.18
CA ALA A 67 -4.96 1.85 -20.51
C ALA A 67 -4.07 0.63 -20.22
N LEU A 68 -4.66 -0.54 -19.90
CA LEU A 68 -3.91 -1.76 -19.65
C LEU A 68 -3.39 -2.45 -20.93
N THR A 69 -3.77 -1.98 -22.11
CA THR A 69 -3.29 -2.54 -23.36
C THR A 69 -2.49 -1.54 -24.20
N THR A 70 -2.18 -0.35 -23.66
CA THR A 70 -1.47 0.69 -24.39
C THR A 70 0.06 0.53 -24.33
N HIS A 71 0.78 1.28 -25.15
CA HIS A 71 2.23 1.42 -25.08
C HIS A 71 2.64 2.21 -23.82
N PHE A 72 3.83 1.95 -23.30
CA PHE A 72 4.34 2.63 -22.10
C PHE A 72 5.08 3.94 -22.44
N ASN A 73 5.50 4.09 -23.69
CA ASN A 73 6.20 5.27 -24.21
C ASN A 73 5.97 5.41 -25.73
N PHE A 74 6.45 6.50 -26.32
CA PHE A 74 6.33 6.73 -27.76
C PHE A 74 7.23 5.82 -28.60
N GLU A 75 8.37 5.35 -28.07
CA GLU A 75 9.28 4.42 -28.77
C GLU A 75 8.56 3.13 -29.18
N GLY A 76 7.66 2.63 -28.34
CA GLY A 76 6.86 1.45 -28.66
C GLY A 76 5.95 1.63 -29.90
N TYR A 77 5.49 2.85 -30.17
CA TYR A 77 4.76 3.16 -31.41
C TYR A 77 5.69 3.24 -32.60
N GLU A 78 6.85 3.88 -32.46
CA GLU A 78 7.83 4.08 -33.54
C GLU A 78 8.42 2.72 -33.99
N ASP A 79 8.70 1.83 -33.05
CA ASP A 79 9.22 0.50 -33.30
C ASP A 79 8.17 -0.49 -33.83
N GLY A 80 6.89 -0.08 -33.92
CA GLY A 80 5.80 -0.96 -34.37
C GLY A 80 5.55 -2.17 -33.47
N GLN A 81 5.89 -2.06 -32.20
CA GLN A 81 5.69 -3.15 -31.23
C GLN A 81 4.18 -3.39 -30.99
N PRO A 82 3.73 -4.65 -30.86
CA PRO A 82 2.35 -4.93 -30.56
C PRO A 82 1.98 -4.45 -29.17
N GLN A 83 0.78 -3.91 -29.06
CA GLN A 83 0.21 -3.61 -27.73
C GLN A 83 0.01 -4.92 -26.95
N ALA A 84 0.40 -4.95 -25.68
CA ALA A 84 0.27 -6.10 -24.83
C ALA A 84 -0.08 -5.68 -23.39
N PRO A 85 -0.81 -6.52 -22.64
CA PRO A 85 -1.04 -6.30 -21.23
C PRO A 85 0.29 -6.18 -20.46
N PRO A 86 0.31 -5.47 -19.31
CA PRO A 86 1.49 -5.42 -18.45
C PRO A 86 1.76 -6.77 -17.79
N ASP A 87 2.99 -6.97 -17.31
CA ASP A 87 3.32 -8.12 -16.45
C ASP A 87 2.66 -8.01 -15.08
N VAL A 88 2.57 -6.77 -14.56
CA VAL A 88 2.11 -6.46 -13.21
C VAL A 88 1.21 -5.23 -13.21
N VAL A 89 0.18 -5.27 -12.40
CA VAL A 89 -0.64 -4.09 -12.06
C VAL A 89 -0.50 -3.79 -10.57
N ILE A 90 -0.16 -2.54 -10.23
CA ILE A 90 -0.16 -2.02 -8.86
C ILE A 90 -1.23 -0.94 -8.78
N HIS A 91 -2.24 -1.16 -7.95
CA HIS A 91 -3.40 -0.28 -7.82
C HIS A 91 -3.40 0.44 -6.47
N PHE A 92 -2.92 1.70 -6.47
CA PHE A 92 -2.90 2.57 -5.28
C PHE A 92 -3.84 3.77 -5.41
N ALA A 93 -4.42 4.01 -6.58
CA ALA A 93 -5.38 5.08 -6.79
C ALA A 93 -6.61 4.91 -5.90
N ALA A 94 -6.94 5.94 -5.14
CA ALA A 94 -8.11 6.01 -4.28
C ALA A 94 -8.29 7.43 -3.72
N PHE A 95 -9.49 7.76 -3.25
CA PHE A 95 -9.61 8.73 -2.16
C PHE A 95 -9.01 8.08 -0.91
N ALA A 96 -7.84 8.58 -0.49
CA ALA A 96 -6.95 7.84 0.42
C ALA A 96 -7.29 8.02 1.91
N ARG A 97 -8.41 8.63 2.26
CA ARG A 97 -8.96 8.77 3.62
C ARG A 97 -10.37 9.36 3.58
N ASN A 98 -11.04 9.31 4.72
CA ASN A 98 -12.28 10.05 4.94
C ASN A 98 -12.09 11.57 4.83
N LEU A 99 -13.17 12.30 4.64
CA LEU A 99 -13.24 13.76 4.60
C LEU A 99 -12.40 14.41 3.46
N LEU A 100 -12.12 13.67 2.40
CA LEU A 100 -11.63 14.23 1.12
C LEU A 100 -12.80 14.57 0.21
N VAL A 101 -13.82 13.72 0.22
CA VAL A 101 -15.09 13.83 -0.49
C VAL A 101 -16.20 13.26 0.39
N PRO A 102 -17.49 13.44 0.06
CA PRO A 102 -18.58 12.77 0.78
C PRO A 102 -18.44 11.26 0.83
N ASP A 103 -18.93 10.63 1.89
CA ASP A 103 -18.75 9.20 2.16
C ASP A 103 -19.20 8.28 1.03
N ASN A 104 -20.37 8.55 0.44
CA ASN A 104 -20.87 7.77 -0.69
C ASN A 104 -19.99 7.89 -1.94
N GLU A 105 -19.41 9.05 -2.19
CA GLU A 105 -18.47 9.27 -3.28
C GLU A 105 -17.15 8.53 -3.02
N CYS A 106 -16.59 8.64 -1.81
CA CYS A 106 -15.40 7.90 -1.39
C CYS A 106 -15.60 6.40 -1.59
N PHE A 107 -16.69 5.85 -1.07
CA PHE A 107 -17.01 4.43 -1.17
C PHE A 107 -17.17 3.99 -2.63
N THR A 108 -18.05 4.67 -3.37
CA THR A 108 -18.38 4.30 -4.76
C THR A 108 -17.16 4.37 -5.67
N ALA A 109 -16.41 5.47 -5.62
CA ALA A 109 -15.23 5.63 -6.47
C ALA A 109 -14.14 4.59 -6.15
N ASN A 110 -13.85 4.36 -4.87
CA ASN A 110 -12.82 3.40 -4.46
C ASN A 110 -13.20 1.95 -4.80
N VAL A 111 -14.44 1.55 -4.57
CA VAL A 111 -14.90 0.19 -4.89
C VAL A 111 -14.94 -0.03 -6.39
N THR A 112 -15.51 0.92 -7.14
CA THR A 112 -15.63 0.81 -8.61
C THR A 112 -14.27 0.78 -9.28
N SER A 113 -13.37 1.69 -8.92
CA SER A 113 -12.01 1.71 -9.50
C SER A 113 -11.24 0.43 -9.20
N THR A 114 -11.28 -0.06 -7.96
CA THR A 114 -10.61 -1.31 -7.58
C THR A 114 -11.18 -2.51 -8.33
N TYR A 115 -12.50 -2.60 -8.45
CA TYR A 115 -13.15 -3.65 -9.21
C TYR A 115 -12.75 -3.61 -10.68
N ASN A 116 -12.84 -2.45 -11.34
CA ASN A 116 -12.52 -2.28 -12.76
C ASN A 116 -11.06 -2.65 -13.06
N VAL A 117 -10.12 -2.23 -12.20
CA VAL A 117 -8.69 -2.53 -12.38
C VAL A 117 -8.43 -4.04 -12.24
N ILE A 118 -8.97 -4.67 -11.19
CA ILE A 118 -8.80 -6.11 -10.97
C ILE A 118 -9.46 -6.91 -12.08
N GLU A 119 -10.68 -6.52 -12.50
CA GLU A 119 -11.40 -7.19 -13.57
C GLU A 119 -10.64 -7.12 -14.89
N ALA A 120 -10.25 -5.92 -15.32
CA ALA A 120 -9.53 -5.71 -16.56
C ALA A 120 -8.19 -6.46 -16.58
N ALA A 121 -7.38 -6.30 -15.53
CA ALA A 121 -6.11 -7.01 -15.41
C ALA A 121 -6.28 -8.53 -15.47
N SER A 122 -7.25 -9.07 -14.73
CA SER A 122 -7.51 -10.52 -14.72
C SER A 122 -8.00 -11.06 -16.07
N LYS A 123 -8.93 -10.35 -16.73
CA LYS A 123 -9.46 -10.73 -18.05
C LYS A 123 -8.40 -10.64 -19.16
N LEU A 124 -7.47 -9.70 -19.04
CA LEU A 124 -6.32 -9.55 -19.95
C LEU A 124 -5.18 -10.53 -19.64
N GLY A 125 -5.34 -11.39 -18.63
CA GLY A 125 -4.38 -12.45 -18.34
C GLY A 125 -3.20 -12.02 -17.45
N VAL A 126 -3.22 -10.83 -16.85
CA VAL A 126 -2.20 -10.38 -15.89
C VAL A 126 -2.18 -11.32 -14.69
N LYS A 127 -1.00 -11.87 -14.39
CA LYS A 127 -0.84 -12.89 -13.34
C LYS A 127 -0.45 -12.32 -11.98
N LYS A 128 -0.02 -11.03 -11.92
CA LYS A 128 0.39 -10.36 -10.70
C LYS A 128 -0.35 -9.03 -10.54
N ILE A 129 -1.13 -8.92 -9.47
CA ILE A 129 -1.85 -7.69 -9.11
C ILE A 129 -1.55 -7.37 -7.65
N ILE A 130 -1.23 -6.12 -7.36
CA ILE A 130 -0.97 -5.61 -6.02
C ILE A 130 -1.96 -4.48 -5.77
N ILE A 131 -2.71 -4.54 -4.68
CA ILE A 131 -3.69 -3.50 -4.36
C ILE A 131 -3.40 -2.86 -3.00
N ALA A 132 -3.72 -1.57 -2.87
CA ALA A 132 -3.66 -0.86 -1.61
C ALA A 132 -4.92 -1.12 -0.78
N SER A 133 -4.76 -1.82 0.37
CA SER A 133 -5.65 -1.74 1.52
C SER A 133 -5.12 -0.69 2.51
N SER A 134 -5.60 -0.67 3.74
CA SER A 134 -5.23 0.36 4.71
C SER A 134 -5.30 -0.16 6.15
N GLU A 135 -4.44 0.38 7.03
CA GLU A 135 -4.52 0.16 8.47
C GLU A 135 -5.88 0.55 9.07
N THR A 136 -6.63 1.42 8.38
CA THR A 136 -7.97 1.85 8.82
C THR A 136 -8.96 0.69 8.87
N THR A 137 -8.72 -0.39 8.10
CA THR A 137 -9.54 -1.61 8.12
C THR A 137 -9.57 -2.32 9.46
N TYR A 138 -8.62 -2.05 10.37
CA TYR A 138 -8.64 -2.54 11.74
C TYR A 138 -9.71 -1.87 12.63
N GLY A 139 -10.42 -0.85 12.11
CA GLY A 139 -11.61 -0.29 12.73
C GLY A 139 -11.37 0.74 13.81
N VAL A 140 -10.13 1.15 14.10
CA VAL A 140 -9.84 2.14 15.16
C VAL A 140 -9.49 3.53 14.61
N CYS A 141 -8.87 3.59 13.43
CA CYS A 141 -8.30 4.82 12.90
C CYS A 141 -9.35 5.94 12.71
N PHE A 142 -10.48 5.64 12.08
CA PHE A 142 -11.58 6.57 11.81
C PHE A 142 -12.88 6.20 12.54
N SER A 143 -12.76 5.45 13.65
CA SER A 143 -13.92 5.12 14.46
C SER A 143 -14.56 6.36 15.11
N GLU A 144 -15.85 6.33 15.25
CA GLU A 144 -16.57 7.31 16.08
C GLU A 144 -16.35 7.02 17.57
N GLY A 145 -16.14 8.09 18.35
CA GLY A 145 -15.90 7.97 19.78
C GLY A 145 -14.55 7.28 20.09
N LYS A 146 -14.53 6.64 21.26
CA LYS A 146 -13.38 5.84 21.72
C LYS A 146 -13.61 4.37 21.39
N THR A 147 -12.86 3.86 20.43
CA THR A 147 -12.82 2.43 20.08
C THR A 147 -11.53 1.82 20.60
N ASP A 148 -11.62 0.69 21.28
CA ASP A 148 -10.46 -0.03 21.80
C ASP A 148 -10.00 -1.10 20.80
N TYR A 149 -8.71 -1.42 20.82
CA TYR A 149 -8.16 -2.53 20.08
C TYR A 149 -8.60 -3.85 20.72
N GLN A 150 -8.97 -4.83 19.87
CA GLN A 150 -9.38 -6.17 20.36
C GLN A 150 -8.18 -6.93 20.91
N GLN A 151 -7.02 -6.78 20.26
CA GLN A 151 -5.77 -7.48 20.63
C GLN A 151 -4.55 -6.80 20.01
N PHE A 152 -3.37 -7.10 20.55
CA PHE A 152 -2.08 -6.84 19.93
C PHE A 152 -1.23 -8.15 19.87
N PRO A 153 -0.36 -8.27 18.87
CA PRO A 153 -0.27 -7.39 17.68
C PRO A 153 -1.49 -7.48 16.77
N LEU A 154 -1.64 -6.48 15.88
CA LEU A 154 -2.60 -6.51 14.78
C LEU A 154 -2.01 -7.39 13.68
N GLU A 155 -2.60 -8.54 13.46
CA GLU A 155 -2.16 -9.51 12.44
C GLU A 155 -3.30 -9.77 11.45
N GLU A 156 -2.98 -9.85 10.17
CA GLU A 156 -3.93 -9.85 9.06
C GLU A 156 -4.92 -11.01 9.09
N ASP A 157 -4.46 -12.17 9.58
CA ASP A 157 -5.19 -13.43 9.49
C ASP A 157 -6.02 -13.74 10.75
N THR A 158 -5.80 -13.00 11.84
CA THR A 158 -6.40 -13.32 13.16
C THR A 158 -7.23 -12.19 13.77
N TYR A 159 -7.11 -10.97 13.28
CA TYR A 159 -7.87 -9.83 13.76
C TYR A 159 -9.19 -9.70 13.01
N ASP A 160 -10.29 -9.54 13.75
CA ASP A 160 -11.60 -9.24 13.15
C ASP A 160 -11.67 -7.76 12.77
N ARG A 161 -11.69 -7.50 11.47
CA ARG A 161 -11.62 -6.16 10.90
C ARG A 161 -13.02 -5.64 10.57
N ASP A 162 -13.54 -4.79 11.43
CA ASP A 162 -14.90 -4.23 11.35
C ASP A 162 -14.86 -2.69 11.48
N PRO A 163 -14.54 -1.96 10.39
CA PRO A 163 -14.48 -0.51 10.41
C PRO A 163 -15.84 0.15 10.35
N MET A 164 -15.96 1.36 10.91
CA MET A 164 -17.16 2.18 10.91
C MET A 164 -17.25 3.15 9.72
N ASP A 165 -16.14 3.38 9.02
CA ASP A 165 -16.04 4.42 8.00
C ASP A 165 -16.09 3.87 6.57
N SER A 166 -16.54 4.74 5.65
CA SER A 166 -16.75 4.42 4.24
C SER A 166 -15.43 4.10 3.49
N TYR A 167 -14.34 4.77 3.85
CA TYR A 167 -13.03 4.54 3.25
C TYR A 167 -12.52 3.12 3.59
N ALA A 168 -12.45 2.78 4.87
CA ALA A 168 -11.98 1.46 5.29
C ALA A 168 -12.89 0.34 4.78
N LEU A 169 -14.22 0.56 4.79
CA LEU A 169 -15.17 -0.38 4.19
C LEU A 169 -14.88 -0.60 2.70
N SER A 170 -14.59 0.47 1.94
CA SER A 170 -14.21 0.35 0.52
C SER A 170 -12.96 -0.51 0.32
N LYS A 171 -11.98 -0.43 1.24
CA LYS A 171 -10.76 -1.24 1.20
C LYS A 171 -11.03 -2.72 1.48
N LEU A 172 -11.90 -3.04 2.45
CA LEU A 172 -12.35 -4.42 2.68
C LEU A 172 -13.09 -5.02 1.48
N CYS A 173 -13.94 -4.23 0.81
CA CYS A 173 -14.58 -4.64 -0.44
C CYS A 173 -13.54 -4.97 -1.53
N GLY A 174 -12.48 -4.16 -1.64
CA GLY A 174 -11.35 -4.41 -2.54
C GLY A 174 -10.62 -5.73 -2.25
N GLU A 175 -10.36 -6.04 -0.98
CA GLU A 175 -9.74 -7.32 -0.57
C GLU A 175 -10.63 -8.52 -0.91
N ARG A 176 -11.95 -8.41 -0.72
CA ARG A 176 -12.90 -9.47 -1.08
C ARG A 176 -12.97 -9.67 -2.59
N THR A 177 -12.97 -8.58 -3.36
CA THR A 177 -12.86 -8.62 -4.82
C THR A 177 -11.57 -9.32 -5.24
N ALA A 178 -10.42 -8.91 -4.72
CA ALA A 178 -9.12 -9.50 -5.00
C ALA A 178 -9.09 -11.01 -4.75
N ARG A 179 -9.60 -11.46 -3.59
CA ARG A 179 -9.69 -12.88 -3.24
C ARG A 179 -10.55 -13.66 -4.24
N THR A 180 -11.68 -13.10 -4.67
CA THR A 180 -12.58 -13.72 -5.62
C THR A 180 -11.92 -13.89 -6.98
N PHE A 181 -11.25 -12.84 -7.48
CA PHE A 181 -10.58 -12.88 -8.77
C PHE A 181 -9.34 -13.79 -8.77
N SER A 182 -8.55 -13.76 -7.70
CA SER A 182 -7.41 -14.68 -7.55
C SER A 182 -7.85 -16.15 -7.67
N ARG A 183 -8.92 -16.54 -6.98
CA ARG A 183 -9.49 -17.90 -7.08
C ARG A 183 -10.01 -18.22 -8.47
N ARG A 184 -10.66 -17.25 -9.13
CA ARG A 184 -11.28 -17.47 -10.45
C ARG A 184 -10.27 -17.57 -11.57
N TYR A 185 -9.19 -16.77 -11.54
CA TYR A 185 -8.22 -16.65 -12.63
C TYR A 185 -6.87 -17.32 -12.34
N GLY A 186 -6.68 -17.86 -11.14
CA GLY A 186 -5.41 -18.47 -10.73
C GLY A 186 -4.25 -17.49 -10.74
N SER A 187 -4.50 -16.21 -10.38
CA SER A 187 -3.51 -15.16 -10.33
C SER A 187 -3.08 -14.84 -8.90
N ASP A 188 -1.85 -14.37 -8.74
CA ASP A 188 -1.39 -13.82 -7.47
C ASP A 188 -1.94 -12.40 -7.30
N ILE A 189 -2.79 -12.18 -6.32
CA ILE A 189 -3.30 -10.86 -5.97
C ILE A 189 -2.95 -10.58 -4.51
N TYR A 190 -2.06 -9.59 -4.28
CA TYR A 190 -1.61 -9.22 -2.94
C TYR A 190 -2.22 -7.91 -2.51
N SER A 191 -2.87 -7.90 -1.37
CA SER A 191 -3.44 -6.71 -0.74
C SER A 191 -2.50 -6.21 0.34
N LEU A 192 -2.06 -4.97 0.24
CA LEU A 192 -1.18 -4.33 1.22
C LEU A 192 -2.01 -3.48 2.18
N ILE A 193 -2.12 -3.89 3.44
CA ILE A 193 -2.63 -3.05 4.52
C ILE A 193 -1.55 -2.02 4.83
N ILE A 194 -1.63 -0.88 4.15
CA ILE A 194 -0.62 0.17 4.24
C ILE A 194 -0.82 0.94 5.54
N GLY A 195 0.22 1.00 6.36
CA GLY A 195 0.28 1.85 7.54
C GLY A 195 0.36 3.34 7.18
N ASN A 196 0.38 4.21 8.18
CA ASN A 196 0.54 5.64 7.94
C ASN A 196 1.84 5.92 7.16
N VAL A 197 1.69 6.37 5.93
CA VAL A 197 2.83 6.63 5.03
C VAL A 197 3.57 7.89 5.47
N ILE A 198 4.88 7.76 5.69
CA ILE A 198 5.79 8.84 6.07
C ILE A 198 6.80 9.08 4.96
N GLU A 199 6.91 10.33 4.52
CA GLU A 199 7.90 10.77 3.54
C GLU A 199 9.18 11.26 4.22
N PRO A 200 10.33 11.28 3.52
CA PRO A 200 11.61 11.68 4.11
C PRO A 200 11.59 13.02 4.84
N HIS A 201 10.90 14.01 4.29
CA HIS A 201 10.81 15.36 4.87
C HIS A 201 9.88 15.45 6.11
N GLU A 202 9.01 14.45 6.31
CA GLU A 202 8.07 14.43 7.43
C GLU A 202 8.72 13.96 8.74
N TYR A 203 9.87 13.30 8.68
CA TYR A 203 10.55 12.83 9.90
C TYR A 203 10.95 13.99 10.85
N GLU A 204 11.53 15.04 10.30
CA GLU A 204 11.92 16.21 11.09
C GLU A 204 10.71 17.00 11.57
N ARG A 205 9.66 17.11 10.77
CA ARG A 205 8.46 17.88 11.06
C ARG A 205 7.54 17.17 12.08
N ASP A 206 7.27 15.88 11.89
CA ASP A 206 6.17 15.18 12.55
C ASP A 206 6.61 14.27 13.70
N PHE A 207 7.78 13.64 13.61
CA PHE A 207 8.21 12.65 14.60
C PHE A 207 8.50 13.24 16.00
N PRO A 208 8.96 14.48 16.16
CA PRO A 208 9.02 15.09 17.50
C PRO A 208 7.66 15.07 18.21
N ASN A 209 6.58 15.33 17.47
CA ASN A 209 5.23 15.27 18.03
C ASN A 209 4.77 13.81 18.24
N HIS A 210 5.06 12.89 17.32
CA HIS A 210 4.70 11.46 17.45
C HIS A 210 5.33 10.83 18.70
N VAL A 211 6.61 11.14 18.96
CA VAL A 211 7.36 10.58 20.10
C VAL A 211 6.95 11.23 21.42
N ASN A 212 6.76 12.57 21.43
CA ASN A 212 6.50 13.32 22.66
C ASN A 212 5.01 13.38 23.05
N LYS A 213 4.10 13.11 22.09
CA LYS A 213 2.65 13.06 22.29
C LYS A 213 2.07 11.78 21.70
N PRO A 214 2.39 10.62 22.29
CA PRO A 214 2.02 9.32 21.73
C PRO A 214 0.51 9.11 21.65
N GLU A 215 -0.30 9.81 22.44
CA GLU A 215 -1.76 9.78 22.34
C GLU A 215 -2.27 10.17 20.95
N THR A 216 -1.54 11.00 20.21
CA THR A 216 -1.91 11.42 18.84
C THR A 216 -1.76 10.28 17.84
N ARG A 217 -1.01 9.22 18.19
CA ARG A 217 -0.72 8.06 17.32
C ARG A 217 -1.47 6.79 17.73
N ARG A 218 -2.29 6.86 18.78
CA ARG A 218 -3.07 5.71 19.25
C ARG A 218 -3.88 5.09 18.11
N ARG A 219 -4.56 5.90 17.32
CA ARG A 219 -5.45 5.45 16.23
C ARG A 219 -4.72 4.73 15.08
N ASN A 220 -3.39 4.89 14.96
CA ASN A 220 -2.52 4.17 14.00
C ASN A 220 -1.75 3.04 14.68
N ALA A 221 -2.16 2.60 15.88
CA ALA A 221 -1.41 1.63 16.68
C ALA A 221 0.09 1.98 16.77
N TRP A 222 0.43 3.26 16.85
CA TRP A 222 1.82 3.77 16.88
C TRP A 222 2.74 3.17 15.83
N SER A 223 2.18 2.82 14.67
CA SER A 223 2.87 2.21 13.54
C SER A 223 2.95 3.17 12.36
N TYR A 224 3.79 2.89 11.39
CA TYR A 224 4.00 3.70 10.17
C TYR A 224 4.64 2.86 9.07
N ILE A 225 4.70 3.39 7.87
CA ILE A 225 5.54 2.90 6.78
C ILE A 225 6.32 4.06 6.14
N ASP A 226 7.62 3.92 5.97
CA ASP A 226 8.40 4.83 5.13
C ASP A 226 7.99 4.63 3.67
N ALA A 227 7.75 5.73 2.97
CA ALA A 227 7.29 5.69 1.59
C ALA A 227 8.28 4.96 0.64
N ARG A 228 9.58 4.98 0.95
CA ARG A 228 10.64 4.28 0.19
C ARG A 228 10.63 2.79 0.49
N ASP A 229 10.44 2.39 1.76
CA ASP A 229 10.30 0.99 2.16
C ASP A 229 9.03 0.37 1.57
N LEU A 230 7.97 1.17 1.37
CA LEU A 230 6.78 0.72 0.63
C LEU A 230 7.12 0.40 -0.83
N GLY A 231 8.03 1.14 -1.45
CA GLY A 231 8.58 0.82 -2.78
C GLY A 231 9.30 -0.53 -2.79
N GLN A 232 10.11 -0.83 -1.77
CA GLN A 232 10.73 -2.16 -1.59
C GLN A 232 9.68 -3.26 -1.48
N ILE A 233 8.63 -3.04 -0.67
CA ILE A 233 7.53 -4.00 -0.53
C ILE A 233 6.86 -4.29 -1.87
N CYS A 234 6.60 -3.27 -2.69
CA CYS A 234 6.04 -3.45 -4.03
C CYS A 234 6.94 -4.34 -4.91
N ASP A 235 8.25 -4.10 -4.93
CA ASP A 235 9.20 -4.91 -5.70
C ASP A 235 9.25 -6.37 -5.19
N LEU A 236 9.28 -6.59 -3.89
CA LEU A 236 9.23 -7.93 -3.30
C LEU A 236 7.94 -8.68 -3.66
N CYS A 237 6.80 -7.98 -3.71
CA CYS A 237 5.54 -8.54 -4.19
C CYS A 237 5.60 -8.93 -5.69
N ILE A 238 6.28 -8.14 -6.52
CA ILE A 238 6.50 -8.47 -7.94
C ILE A 238 7.31 -9.76 -8.07
N GLN A 239 8.38 -9.88 -7.29
CA GLN A 239 9.32 -11.01 -7.37
C GLN A 239 8.72 -12.32 -6.83
N LYS A 240 7.86 -12.26 -5.82
CA LYS A 240 7.28 -13.45 -5.18
C LYS A 240 6.02 -13.91 -5.88
N SER A 241 6.02 -15.15 -6.37
CA SER A 241 4.87 -15.75 -7.06
C SER A 241 4.42 -17.05 -6.40
N GLY A 242 3.19 -17.47 -6.71
CA GLY A 242 2.64 -18.76 -6.28
C GLY A 242 1.95 -18.73 -4.92
N LEU A 243 1.66 -17.55 -4.36
CA LEU A 243 0.97 -17.43 -3.07
C LEU A 243 -0.56 -17.26 -3.21
N GLY A 244 -1.08 -17.08 -4.42
CA GLY A 244 -2.50 -16.83 -4.68
C GLY A 244 -2.94 -15.49 -4.08
N PHE A 245 -4.04 -15.49 -3.33
CA PHE A 245 -4.49 -14.29 -2.62
C PHE A 245 -3.80 -14.18 -1.26
N GLN A 246 -3.17 -13.04 -1.01
CA GLN A 246 -2.58 -12.72 0.30
C GLN A 246 -2.96 -11.31 0.74
N VAL A 247 -3.03 -11.13 2.06
CA VAL A 247 -3.10 -9.83 2.71
C VAL A 247 -1.83 -9.67 3.55
N PHE A 248 -1.17 -8.51 3.47
CA PHE A 248 0.07 -8.20 4.17
C PHE A 248 -0.01 -6.85 4.86
N ASN A 249 0.35 -6.77 6.12
CA ASN A 249 0.62 -5.50 6.77
C ASN A 249 1.90 -4.89 6.19
N ALA A 250 1.78 -3.77 5.51
CA ALA A 250 2.88 -3.00 4.96
C ALA A 250 3.26 -1.88 5.93
N THR A 251 4.12 -2.20 6.89
CA THR A 251 4.60 -1.29 7.93
C THR A 251 6.08 -1.50 8.21
N ASN A 252 6.72 -0.49 8.80
CA ASN A 252 8.07 -0.59 9.32
C ASN A 252 8.11 -1.46 10.59
N ASP A 253 9.32 -1.87 11.01
CA ASP A 253 9.51 -2.87 12.07
C ASP A 253 9.17 -2.34 13.46
N THR A 254 9.33 -1.02 13.69
CA THR A 254 9.38 -0.47 15.04
C THR A 254 8.25 0.49 15.36
N ILE A 255 7.80 0.41 16.61
CA ILE A 255 6.86 1.35 17.22
C ILE A 255 7.40 2.79 17.23
N THR A 256 6.53 3.80 17.13
CA THR A 256 6.88 5.22 17.09
C THR A 256 7.07 5.86 18.49
N THR A 257 7.70 5.11 19.41
CA THR A 257 8.06 5.58 20.75
C THR A 257 9.48 5.12 21.12
N LYS A 258 10.05 5.73 22.15
CA LYS A 258 11.35 5.34 22.72
C LYS A 258 11.24 4.22 23.75
N GLU A 259 10.05 4.03 24.33
CA GLU A 259 9.80 3.00 25.33
C GLU A 259 9.70 1.61 24.64
N PRO A 260 10.13 0.53 25.29
CA PRO A 260 9.88 -0.82 24.82
C PRO A 260 8.38 -1.08 24.63
N THR A 261 8.02 -1.79 23.57
CA THR A 261 6.62 -1.94 23.15
C THR A 261 5.72 -2.52 24.23
N LYS A 262 6.21 -3.52 24.96
CA LYS A 262 5.42 -4.20 26.02
C LYS A 262 5.05 -3.22 27.15
N GLU A 263 6.03 -2.48 27.65
CA GLU A 263 5.86 -1.50 28.72
C GLU A 263 4.96 -0.36 28.26
N PHE A 264 5.17 0.12 27.04
CA PHE A 264 4.37 1.15 26.41
C PHE A 264 2.90 0.74 26.30
N LEU A 265 2.61 -0.46 25.76
CA LEU A 265 1.23 -0.94 25.61
C LEU A 265 0.56 -1.21 26.95
N ALA A 266 1.30 -1.68 27.97
CA ALA A 266 0.76 -1.85 29.31
C ALA A 266 0.29 -0.54 29.94
N LYS A 267 0.90 0.60 29.55
CA LYS A 267 0.53 1.93 30.01
C LYS A 267 -0.64 2.53 29.20
N TRP A 268 -0.63 2.36 27.88
CA TRP A 268 -1.57 3.05 26.99
C TRP A 268 -2.80 2.22 26.62
N GLU A 269 -2.69 0.91 26.64
CA GLU A 269 -3.75 -0.07 26.31
C GLU A 269 -3.79 -1.22 27.33
N PRO A 270 -3.93 -0.91 28.64
CA PRO A 270 -3.78 -1.91 29.72
C PRO A 270 -4.81 -3.04 29.67
N ASN A 271 -5.95 -2.81 29.02
CA ASN A 271 -7.05 -3.78 28.90
C ASN A 271 -7.02 -4.57 27.60
N THR A 272 -6.11 -4.25 26.68
CA THR A 272 -6.04 -4.92 25.38
C THR A 272 -5.22 -6.21 25.48
N LYS A 273 -5.77 -7.30 24.99
CA LYS A 273 -5.12 -8.63 25.04
C LYS A 273 -3.84 -8.65 24.20
N ILE A 274 -2.76 -9.17 24.78
CA ILE A 274 -1.53 -9.47 24.03
C ILE A 274 -1.56 -10.95 23.66
N THR A 275 -1.61 -11.27 22.36
CA THR A 275 -1.82 -12.64 21.87
C THR A 275 -0.54 -13.45 21.72
N ARG A 276 0.62 -12.78 21.63
CA ARG A 276 1.95 -13.37 21.60
C ARG A 276 3.02 -12.44 22.17
N LYS A 277 4.20 -12.98 22.41
CA LYS A 277 5.35 -12.14 22.77
C LYS A 277 5.70 -11.21 21.62
N LEU A 278 5.85 -9.92 21.92
CA LEU A 278 6.36 -8.89 21.03
C LEU A 278 7.88 -8.75 21.16
N GLY A 279 8.54 -8.35 20.07
CA GLY A 279 9.92 -7.88 20.12
C GLY A 279 10.04 -6.60 20.94
N GLU A 280 11.25 -6.25 21.38
CA GLU A 280 11.48 -5.12 22.29
C GLU A 280 10.87 -3.81 21.78
N PHE A 281 11.02 -3.52 20.50
CA PHE A 281 10.46 -2.33 19.85
C PHE A 281 9.56 -2.66 18.66
N GLU A 282 9.00 -3.86 18.61
CA GLU A 282 8.14 -4.30 17.52
C GLU A 282 6.90 -3.42 17.40
N ALA A 283 6.58 -2.98 16.18
CA ALA A 283 5.37 -2.24 15.91
C ALA A 283 4.11 -3.06 16.24
N PRO A 284 3.11 -2.48 16.93
CA PRO A 284 1.87 -3.20 17.21
C PRO A 284 1.08 -3.63 15.97
N LEU A 285 1.19 -2.92 14.84
CA LEU A 285 0.76 -3.39 13.54
C LEU A 285 1.88 -4.26 12.95
N SER A 286 1.74 -5.58 13.09
CA SER A 286 2.82 -6.54 12.85
C SER A 286 3.09 -6.73 11.35
N ASN A 287 4.33 -6.55 10.95
CA ASN A 287 4.81 -6.87 9.59
C ASN A 287 5.47 -8.26 9.50
N ARG A 288 5.26 -9.13 10.49
CA ARG A 288 5.90 -10.45 10.55
C ARG A 288 5.67 -11.27 9.30
N LYS A 289 4.43 -11.33 8.81
CA LYS A 289 4.05 -12.13 7.65
C LYS A 289 4.78 -11.69 6.37
N ILE A 290 4.88 -10.38 6.12
CA ILE A 290 5.58 -9.87 4.94
C ILE A 290 7.10 -10.12 5.02
N ARG A 291 7.68 -10.05 6.22
CA ARG A 291 9.10 -10.40 6.46
C ARG A 291 9.37 -11.88 6.21
N GLU A 292 8.52 -12.76 6.71
CA GLU A 292 8.67 -14.22 6.58
C GLU A 292 8.44 -14.70 5.14
N LEU A 293 7.41 -14.20 4.46
CA LEU A 293 7.03 -14.69 3.14
C LEU A 293 7.70 -13.97 1.98
N LEU A 294 7.96 -12.67 2.10
CA LEU A 294 8.54 -11.84 1.05
C LEU A 294 9.99 -11.44 1.32
N GLY A 295 10.49 -11.63 2.55
CA GLY A 295 11.85 -11.26 2.92
C GLY A 295 12.06 -9.75 3.12
N PHE A 296 11.00 -8.99 3.42
CA PHE A 296 11.10 -7.56 3.70
C PHE A 296 12.13 -7.26 4.80
N LYS A 297 12.93 -6.24 4.59
CA LYS A 297 13.91 -5.72 5.56
C LYS A 297 13.80 -4.21 5.58
N GLU A 298 13.45 -3.66 6.72
CA GLU A 298 13.36 -2.21 6.92
C GLU A 298 14.70 -1.53 6.60
N GLU A 299 14.68 -0.57 5.67
CA GLU A 299 15.84 0.25 5.33
C GLU A 299 15.79 1.63 5.98
N HIS A 300 14.58 2.13 6.26
CA HIS A 300 14.32 3.50 6.70
C HIS A 300 13.63 3.56 8.07
N ASN A 301 14.35 3.12 9.12
CA ASN A 301 13.85 3.24 10.49
C ASN A 301 13.83 4.70 10.96
N TRP A 302 12.71 5.14 11.54
CA TRP A 302 12.52 6.51 12.01
C TRP A 302 13.61 6.97 12.99
N ARG A 303 14.15 6.09 13.82
CA ARG A 303 15.21 6.41 14.79
C ARG A 303 16.49 6.94 14.16
N ARG A 304 16.72 6.67 12.87
CA ARG A 304 17.87 7.22 12.11
C ARG A 304 17.68 8.69 11.74
N TYR A 305 16.44 9.12 11.63
CA TYR A 305 16.06 10.46 11.15
C TYR A 305 15.57 11.38 12.28
N TYR A 306 15.10 10.77 13.38
CA TYR A 306 14.62 11.53 14.52
C TYR A 306 15.77 12.21 15.27
N LYS A 307 15.67 13.54 15.41
CA LYS A 307 16.53 14.36 16.26
C LYS A 307 15.68 14.86 17.40
N PRO A 308 16.01 14.54 18.69
CA PRO A 308 15.26 15.02 19.86
C PRO A 308 15.30 16.52 20.02
#